data_c004871d5e79fdd543d03959e31ecae9
#
_entry.id   c004871d5e79fdd543d03959e31ecae9
#
_cell.length_a   1.000
_cell.length_b   1.000
_cell.length_c   1.000
_cell.angle_alpha   90.00
_cell.angle_beta   90.00
_cell.angle_gamma   90.00
#
_symmetry.space_group_name_H-M   'P 1'
#
loop_
_entity.id
_entity.type
_entity.pdbx_description
1 polymer ?
#
loop_
_entity_poly.entity_id
_entity_poly.type
_entity_poly.pdbx_seq_one_letter_code
_entity_poly.pdbx_strand_id
1 'polypeptide(L)'
;MNVNFTPRAWYEYTGWQLEDKKTLKRINAMIKDIERNGNTGIGKPEPLRSDLSGYWSRRIDDENRLVYKLIGEGEARELVIFKCTTHYE
;
A
#
# COMPACT_ATOMS: atom_id res chain seq x y z
N MET A 1 -0.66 11.73 9.84
CA MET A 1 -0.15 11.23 8.53
C MET A 1 -1.21 11.37 7.45
N ASN A 2 -0.83 11.90 6.30
CA ASN A 2 -1.71 11.96 5.14
C ASN A 2 -1.57 10.70 4.31
N VAL A 3 -2.69 10.24 3.76
CA VAL A 3 -2.69 9.07 2.86
C VAL A 3 -3.05 9.55 1.47
N ASN A 4 -2.16 9.33 0.54
CA ASN A 4 -2.33 9.75 -0.86
C ASN A 4 -2.35 8.53 -1.76
N PHE A 5 -3.28 8.51 -2.69
CA PHE A 5 -3.35 7.46 -3.70
C PHE A 5 -2.97 8.03 -5.05
N THR A 6 -2.15 7.32 -5.81
CA THR A 6 -1.98 7.65 -7.22
C THR A 6 -3.32 7.43 -7.93
N PRO A 7 -3.55 8.03 -9.11
CA PRO A 7 -4.77 7.77 -9.85
C PRO A 7 -5.01 6.28 -10.09
N ARG A 8 -3.97 5.54 -10.42
CA ARG A 8 -4.06 4.08 -10.58
C ARG A 8 -4.49 3.40 -9.29
N ALA A 9 -3.82 3.73 -8.18
CA ALA A 9 -4.12 3.11 -6.90
C ALA A 9 -5.55 3.41 -6.46
N TRP A 10 -6.02 4.62 -6.70
CA TRP A 10 -7.39 5.00 -6.37
C TRP A 10 -8.41 4.20 -7.16
N TYR A 11 -8.13 4.02 -8.46
CA TYR A 11 -8.98 3.19 -9.32
C TYR A 11 -9.03 1.74 -8.80
N GLU A 12 -7.90 1.18 -8.44
CA GLU A 12 -7.82 -0.18 -7.93
C GLU A 12 -8.50 -0.32 -6.57
N TYR A 13 -8.25 0.63 -5.68
CA TYR A 13 -8.80 0.62 -4.34
C TYR A 13 -10.34 0.71 -4.38
N THR A 14 -10.88 1.61 -5.17
CA THR A 14 -12.33 1.74 -5.30
C THR A 14 -12.95 0.53 -6.01
N GLY A 15 -12.18 -0.10 -6.90
CA GLY A 15 -12.61 -1.35 -7.54
C GLY A 15 -12.81 -2.47 -6.53
N TRP A 16 -11.92 -2.58 -5.55
CA TRP A 16 -12.05 -3.61 -4.50
C TRP A 16 -13.35 -3.46 -3.70
N GLN A 17 -13.86 -2.26 -3.56
CA GLN A 17 -15.13 -2.05 -2.85
C GLN A 17 -16.29 -2.75 -3.54
N LEU A 18 -16.19 -2.92 -4.86
CA LEU A 18 -17.23 -3.58 -5.64
C LEU A 18 -16.97 -5.07 -5.83
N GLU A 19 -15.71 -5.46 -5.88
CA GLU A 19 -15.34 -6.84 -6.22
C GLU A 19 -15.17 -7.75 -5.02
N ASP A 20 -14.51 -7.26 -3.98
CA ASP A 20 -14.14 -8.12 -2.85
C ASP A 20 -13.93 -7.30 -1.58
N LYS A 21 -14.93 -7.27 -0.75
CA LYS A 21 -14.89 -6.52 0.50
C LYS A 21 -13.87 -7.06 1.49
N LYS A 22 -13.56 -8.34 1.41
CA LYS A 22 -12.58 -8.97 2.29
C LYS A 22 -11.17 -8.45 1.95
N THR A 23 -10.87 -8.34 0.67
CA THR A 23 -9.60 -7.77 0.22
C THR A 23 -9.51 -6.30 0.60
N LEU A 24 -10.59 -5.55 0.46
CA LEU A 24 -10.62 -4.16 0.87
C LEU A 24 -10.32 -4.01 2.37
N LYS A 25 -10.92 -4.85 3.20
CA LYS A 25 -10.66 -4.85 4.64
C LYS A 25 -9.19 -5.09 4.94
N ARG A 26 -8.58 -6.02 4.23
CA ARG A 26 -7.16 -6.34 4.39
C ARG A 26 -6.29 -5.13 4.04
N ILE A 27 -6.61 -4.47 2.92
CA ILE A 27 -5.88 -3.28 2.49
C ILE A 27 -6.00 -2.17 3.54
N ASN A 28 -7.20 -1.94 4.04
CA ASN A 28 -7.42 -0.92 5.07
C ASN A 28 -6.66 -1.22 6.35
N ALA A 29 -6.61 -2.48 6.75
CA ALA A 29 -5.84 -2.90 7.92
C ALA A 29 -4.35 -2.64 7.72
N MET A 30 -3.85 -2.89 6.51
CA MET A 30 -2.44 -2.65 6.18
C MET A 30 -2.10 -1.16 6.20
N ILE A 31 -3.00 -0.32 5.68
CA ILE A 31 -2.79 1.13 5.71
C ILE A 31 -2.67 1.61 7.16
N LYS A 32 -3.55 1.13 8.03
CA LYS A 32 -3.49 1.48 9.45
C LYS A 32 -2.21 0.95 10.10
N ASP A 33 -1.77 -0.23 9.71
CA ASP A 33 -0.55 -0.80 10.25
C ASP A 33 0.68 0.02 9.81
N ILE A 34 0.70 0.49 8.56
CA ILE A 34 1.76 1.36 8.07
C ILE A 34 1.80 2.66 8.86
N GLU A 35 0.64 3.25 9.14
CA GLU A 35 0.57 4.47 9.95
C GLU A 35 1.18 4.28 11.34
N ARG A 36 1.01 3.09 11.89
CA ARG A 36 1.48 2.76 13.23
C ARG A 36 2.94 2.33 13.26
N ASN A 37 3.32 1.48 12.33
CA ASN A 37 4.59 0.75 12.40
C ASN A 37 5.57 1.05 11.26
N GLY A 38 5.19 1.89 10.31
CA GLY A 38 6.07 2.22 9.20
C GLY A 38 6.31 1.02 8.29
N ASN A 39 7.58 0.71 8.06
CA ASN A 39 7.97 -0.37 7.14
C ASN A 39 8.16 -1.72 7.83
N THR A 40 7.52 -1.91 8.98
CA THR A 40 7.46 -3.20 9.67
C THR A 40 6.01 -3.52 9.96
N GLY A 41 5.68 -4.79 10.13
CA GLY A 41 4.34 -5.18 10.50
C GLY A 41 3.74 -6.25 9.60
N ILE A 42 2.43 -6.23 9.44
CA ILE A 42 1.71 -7.29 8.73
C ILE A 42 1.98 -7.28 7.23
N GLY A 43 1.82 -8.42 6.58
CA GLY A 43 1.94 -8.53 5.12
C GLY A 43 3.35 -8.66 4.62
N LYS A 44 4.31 -8.98 5.48
CA LYS A 44 5.72 -9.19 5.10
C LYS A 44 6.29 -8.01 4.29
N PRO A 45 6.38 -6.81 4.89
CA PRO A 45 6.93 -5.66 4.17
C PRO A 45 8.32 -5.92 3.66
N GLU A 46 8.57 -5.55 2.40
CA GLU A 46 9.91 -5.65 1.83
C GLU A 46 10.17 -4.50 0.87
N PRO A 47 11.43 -4.01 0.83
CA PRO A 47 11.78 -2.93 -0.10
C PRO A 47 11.86 -3.45 -1.52
N LEU A 48 11.44 -2.62 -2.47
CA LEU A 48 11.54 -2.93 -3.89
C LEU A 48 12.84 -2.37 -4.46
N ARG A 49 13.21 -2.85 -5.66
CA ARG A 49 14.49 -2.50 -6.29
C ARG A 49 14.26 -1.92 -7.68
N SER A 50 15.36 -1.52 -8.32
CA SER A 50 15.37 -0.97 -9.68
C SER A 50 14.48 0.25 -9.80
N ASP A 51 13.58 0.26 -10.75
CA ASP A 51 12.71 1.41 -11.02
C ASP A 51 11.78 1.75 -9.85
N LEU A 52 11.55 0.79 -8.97
CA LEU A 52 10.69 0.98 -7.80
C LEU A 52 11.50 1.15 -6.51
N SER A 53 12.78 1.46 -6.63
CA SER A 53 13.62 1.74 -5.47
C SER A 53 13.02 2.88 -4.65
N GLY A 54 12.96 2.68 -3.34
CA GLY A 54 12.29 3.63 -2.44
C GLY A 54 10.86 3.27 -2.11
N TYR A 55 10.27 2.38 -2.89
CA TYR A 55 8.96 1.84 -2.60
C TYR A 55 9.08 0.54 -1.83
N TRP A 56 8.01 0.20 -1.13
CA TRP A 56 7.89 -1.04 -0.37
C TRP A 56 6.65 -1.79 -0.82
N SER A 57 6.63 -3.10 -0.62
CA SER A 57 5.44 -3.88 -0.89
C SER A 57 5.04 -4.70 0.33
N ARG A 58 3.75 -4.90 0.48
CA ARG A 58 3.18 -5.81 1.47
C ARG A 58 2.24 -6.76 0.76
N ARG A 59 2.17 -7.99 1.25
CA ARG A 59 1.28 -9.00 0.66
C ARG A 59 -0.14 -8.78 1.15
N ILE A 60 -1.05 -8.51 0.20
CA ILE A 60 -2.47 -8.48 0.49
C ILE A 60 -2.98 -9.92 0.55
N ASP A 61 -2.63 -10.70 -0.46
CA ASP A 61 -2.90 -12.14 -0.56
C ASP A 61 -1.81 -12.77 -1.43
N ASP A 62 -2.01 -14.00 -1.91
CA ASP A 62 -1.00 -14.69 -2.71
C ASP A 62 -0.69 -13.98 -4.02
N GLU A 63 -1.63 -13.23 -4.56
CA GLU A 63 -1.47 -12.59 -5.85
C GLU A 63 -1.30 -11.08 -5.78
N ASN A 64 -1.98 -10.44 -4.86
CA ASN A 64 -2.05 -8.98 -4.80
C ASN A 64 -1.06 -8.40 -3.82
N ARG A 65 -0.52 -7.24 -4.18
CA ARG A 65 0.44 -6.52 -3.34
C ARG A 65 0.03 -5.07 -3.18
N LEU A 66 0.25 -4.56 -1.98
CA LEU A 66 0.14 -3.14 -1.69
C LEU A 66 1.53 -2.54 -1.87
N VAL A 67 1.70 -1.70 -2.89
CA VAL A 67 2.96 -1.02 -3.16
C VAL A 67 2.83 0.42 -2.72
N TYR A 68 3.76 0.87 -1.90
CA TYR A 68 3.66 2.18 -1.26
C TYR A 68 5.03 2.74 -0.93
N LYS A 69 5.06 4.01 -0.54
CA LYS A 69 6.25 4.58 0.08
C LYS A 69 5.86 5.60 1.13
N LEU A 70 6.77 5.82 2.06
CA LEU A 70 6.62 6.83 3.11
C LEU A 70 7.55 7.99 2.81
N ILE A 71 7.03 9.21 2.93
CA ILE A 71 7.77 10.44 2.67
C ILE A 71 7.68 11.34 3.89
N GLY A 72 8.80 11.94 4.28
CA GLY A 72 8.81 12.88 5.39
C GLY A 72 8.84 12.20 6.75
N GLU A 73 8.74 13.00 7.79
CA GLU A 73 8.83 12.54 9.18
C GLU A 73 7.79 13.21 10.05
N GLY A 74 7.48 12.56 11.18
CA GLY A 74 6.56 13.09 12.17
C GLY A 74 5.18 13.36 11.61
N GLU A 75 4.62 14.50 11.95
CA GLU A 75 3.29 14.88 11.51
C GLU A 75 3.23 15.21 10.02
N ALA A 76 4.36 15.57 9.43
CA ALA A 76 4.43 15.86 8.00
C ALA A 76 4.60 14.61 7.16
N ARG A 77 4.62 13.45 7.79
CA ARG A 77 4.80 12.17 7.08
C ARG A 77 3.61 11.87 6.19
N GLU A 78 3.91 11.41 4.99
CA GLU A 78 2.90 11.03 4.01
C GLU A 78 3.07 9.59 3.59
N LEU A 79 1.96 8.90 3.40
CA LEU A 79 1.91 7.58 2.82
C LEU A 79 1.39 7.74 1.40
N VAL A 80 2.15 7.27 0.42
CA VAL A 80 1.73 7.26 -0.97
C VAL A 80 1.47 5.83 -1.39
N ILE A 81 0.23 5.53 -1.74
CA ILE A 81 -0.16 4.22 -2.26
C ILE A 81 0.00 4.27 -3.78
N PHE A 82 0.89 3.44 -4.30
CA PHE A 82 1.18 3.39 -5.73
C PHE A 82 0.26 2.43 -6.47
N LYS A 83 -0.01 1.27 -5.86
CA LYS A 83 -0.94 0.29 -6.42
C LYS A 83 -1.32 -0.76 -5.38
N CYS A 84 -2.40 -1.47 -5.64
CA CYS A 84 -2.88 -2.52 -4.74
C CYS A 84 -3.51 -3.71 -5.49
N THR A 85 -2.90 -4.12 -6.60
CA THR A 85 -3.30 -5.31 -7.36
C THR A 85 -2.07 -6.15 -7.72
N THR A 86 -2.26 -7.15 -8.58
CA THR A 86 -1.22 -8.11 -8.91
C THR A 86 -0.13 -7.57 -9.83
N HIS A 87 -0.48 -6.67 -10.73
CA HIS A 87 0.44 -6.27 -11.79
C HIS A 87 1.35 -5.14 -11.39
N TYR A 88 2.62 -5.28 -11.70
CA TYR A 88 3.64 -4.28 -11.42
C TYR A 88 3.88 -3.32 -12.58
N GLU A 89 3.07 -3.40 -13.58
CA GLU A 89 3.21 -2.56 -14.77
C GLU A 89 2.50 -1.23 -14.62
#